data_0d6f35cde9dc938324180aa5c11ff8c5
#
_entry.id   0d6f35cde9dc938324180aa5c11ff8c5
#
_cell.length_a   1.000
_cell.length_b   1.000
_cell.length_c   1.000
_cell.angle_alpha   90.00
_cell.angle_beta   90.00
_cell.angle_gamma   90.00
#
_symmetry.space_group_name_H-M   'P 1'
#
loop_
_entity.id
_entity.type
_entity.pdbx_description
1 polymer ?
#
loop_
_entity_poly.entity_id
_entity_poly.type
_entity_poly.pdbx_seq_one_letter_code
_entity_poly.pdbx_strand_id
1 'polypeptide(L)'
;MAEIRVENLRKAFGDFVAVRDSSFAVADGEFVCLLGPSGCGKTTTLRMIAGLELPTGGRIVLGGEDVTMQRASHRDIAFVFQLFALYPHLNVRANIAFPLQCQGVRGAELARRVEQAAATLRITHLLDARVSGLSSGDRQRVALGRAIVREPKAFLMDEPLGALDAEFRHLMCGELRALHDRLRATTVYVTHDQSEAMTMADRIAVMNLGTIEQLASPQEIYDRPATTFVAEFIGSPPMNLLPCAAGADGLRPGADRVRVGGVELAMPALAEGAAGPEFVLGVRPEHVELADDAPLRASVYGTEYLGTLQVVTLTLADGRTTLRARVRSELPVRAGDQVGLRLAPGRLSLFSRADGRALRSALHDGAAHG
;
A
#
# COMPACT_ATOMS: atom_id res chain seq x y z
N MET A 1 -9.74 20.65 -7.74
CA MET A 1 -8.45 20.06 -7.29
C MET A 1 -7.64 19.73 -8.55
N ALA A 2 -6.54 19.03 -8.49
CA ALA A 2 -5.70 18.89 -9.68
C ALA A 2 -5.12 17.49 -9.82
N GLU A 3 -5.11 16.96 -11.03
CA GLU A 3 -4.36 15.74 -11.38
C GLU A 3 -2.88 15.93 -11.08
N ILE A 4 -2.22 14.88 -10.55
CA ILE A 4 -0.76 14.82 -10.43
C ILE A 4 -0.26 13.77 -11.42
N ARG A 5 0.69 14.15 -12.28
CA ARG A 5 1.35 13.22 -13.18
C ARG A 5 2.86 13.26 -12.95
N VAL A 6 3.43 12.08 -12.76
CA VAL A 6 4.85 11.85 -12.56
C VAL A 6 5.35 11.02 -13.73
N GLU A 7 6.36 11.51 -14.45
CA GLU A 7 6.88 10.92 -15.68
C GLU A 7 8.38 10.67 -15.56
N ASN A 8 8.82 9.41 -15.60
CA ASN A 8 10.22 8.96 -15.57
C ASN A 8 11.03 9.61 -14.44
N LEU A 9 10.40 9.79 -13.27
CA LEU A 9 10.99 10.52 -12.16
C LEU A 9 12.20 9.80 -11.62
N ARG A 10 13.31 10.53 -11.51
CA ARG A 10 14.59 10.01 -11.02
C ARG A 10 15.19 10.93 -9.96
N LYS A 11 15.80 10.31 -8.93
CA LYS A 11 16.58 11.04 -7.94
C LYS A 11 17.82 10.25 -7.54
N ALA A 12 18.98 10.90 -7.69
CA ALA A 12 20.26 10.41 -7.20
C ALA A 12 20.86 11.41 -6.20
N PHE A 13 21.52 10.89 -5.17
CA PHE A 13 22.32 11.63 -4.19
C PHE A 13 23.75 11.08 -4.28
N GLY A 14 24.60 11.77 -5.05
CA GLY A 14 25.89 11.21 -5.43
C GLY A 14 25.71 9.88 -6.16
N ASP A 15 26.35 8.82 -5.66
CA ASP A 15 26.28 7.47 -6.24
C ASP A 15 25.02 6.69 -5.83
N PHE A 16 24.29 7.16 -4.82
CA PHE A 16 23.07 6.51 -4.35
C PHE A 16 21.86 6.97 -5.16
N VAL A 17 21.18 6.01 -5.82
CA VAL A 17 19.94 6.26 -6.58
C VAL A 17 18.74 5.91 -5.70
N ALA A 18 18.07 6.94 -5.16
CA ALA A 18 16.91 6.79 -4.29
C ALA A 18 15.61 6.51 -5.07
N VAL A 19 15.45 7.09 -6.26
CA VAL A 19 14.34 6.84 -7.19
C VAL A 19 14.97 6.63 -8.57
N ARG A 20 14.68 5.48 -9.19
CA ARG A 20 15.34 5.06 -10.44
C ARG A 20 14.55 5.49 -11.67
N ASP A 21 13.29 5.11 -11.69
CA ASP A 21 12.32 5.43 -12.74
C ASP A 21 10.93 5.20 -12.15
N SER A 22 10.21 6.27 -11.88
CA SER A 22 8.85 6.18 -11.36
C SER A 22 7.93 7.00 -12.25
N SER A 23 6.94 6.33 -12.85
CA SER A 23 5.92 6.96 -13.68
C SER A 23 4.55 6.53 -13.18
N PHE A 24 3.72 7.50 -12.79
CA PHE A 24 2.34 7.27 -12.38
C PHE A 24 1.51 8.54 -12.46
N ALA A 25 0.20 8.36 -12.48
CA ALA A 25 -0.75 9.46 -12.40
C ALA A 25 -1.71 9.26 -11.24
N VAL A 26 -2.07 10.35 -10.59
CA VAL A 26 -3.12 10.44 -9.57
C VAL A 26 -4.22 11.31 -10.18
N ALA A 27 -5.40 10.74 -10.38
CA ALA A 27 -6.52 11.45 -10.95
C ALA A 27 -7.02 12.56 -10.00
N ASP A 28 -7.76 13.52 -10.54
CA ASP A 28 -8.37 14.55 -9.70
C ASP A 28 -9.33 13.93 -8.69
N GLY A 29 -9.12 14.23 -7.41
CA GLY A 29 -9.89 13.69 -6.30
C GLY A 29 -9.58 12.23 -5.92
N GLU A 30 -8.52 11.62 -6.47
CA GLU A 30 -8.09 10.26 -6.14
C GLU A 30 -7.18 10.23 -4.90
N PHE A 31 -7.29 9.15 -4.11
CA PHE A 31 -6.39 8.83 -3.00
C PHE A 31 -5.41 7.73 -3.42
N VAL A 32 -4.17 8.11 -3.70
CA VAL A 32 -3.10 7.15 -4.03
C VAL A 32 -2.16 6.99 -2.84
N CYS A 33 -1.90 5.74 -2.47
CA CYS A 33 -0.95 5.40 -1.43
C CYS A 33 0.37 4.90 -2.03
N LEU A 34 1.50 5.48 -1.63
CA LEU A 34 2.84 4.94 -1.90
C LEU A 34 3.22 4.02 -0.75
N LEU A 35 3.29 2.73 -1.01
CA LEU A 35 3.53 1.67 -0.03
C LEU A 35 4.82 0.92 -0.37
N GLY A 36 5.61 0.52 0.62
CA GLY A 36 6.83 -0.25 0.40
C GLY A 36 7.74 -0.27 1.62
N PRO A 37 8.82 -1.05 1.61
CA PRO A 37 9.77 -1.13 2.71
C PRO A 37 10.49 0.20 2.95
N SER A 38 11.13 0.32 4.12
CA SER A 38 11.93 1.50 4.45
C SER A 38 13.07 1.68 3.44
N GLY A 39 13.31 2.92 3.01
CA GLY A 39 14.37 3.24 2.05
C GLY A 39 14.07 2.96 0.58
N CYS A 40 12.87 2.51 0.20
CA CYS A 40 12.52 2.23 -1.20
C CYS A 40 12.20 3.49 -2.05
N GLY A 41 12.28 4.71 -1.49
CA GLY A 41 12.12 5.96 -2.26
C GLY A 41 10.80 6.70 -2.08
N LYS A 42 9.84 6.22 -1.26
CA LYS A 42 8.50 6.83 -1.05
C LYS A 42 8.56 8.30 -0.65
N THR A 43 9.19 8.58 0.50
CA THR A 43 9.35 9.95 1.03
C THR A 43 10.11 10.86 0.04
N THR A 44 11.13 10.33 -0.64
CA THR A 44 11.87 11.07 -1.67
C THR A 44 10.96 11.44 -2.83
N THR A 45 10.16 10.50 -3.33
CA THR A 45 9.15 10.74 -4.38
C THR A 45 8.13 11.79 -3.94
N LEU A 46 7.59 11.66 -2.71
CA LEU A 46 6.65 12.62 -2.17
C LEU A 46 7.25 14.04 -2.06
N ARG A 47 8.50 14.15 -1.57
CA ARG A 47 9.23 15.44 -1.46
C ARG A 47 9.51 16.06 -2.81
N MET A 48 9.79 15.27 -3.84
CA MET A 48 9.93 15.77 -5.21
C MET A 48 8.61 16.32 -5.75
N ILE A 49 7.49 15.64 -5.52
CA ILE A 49 6.15 16.13 -5.89
C ILE A 49 5.85 17.43 -5.15
N ALA A 50 6.24 17.56 -3.88
CA ALA A 50 6.08 18.77 -3.08
C ALA A 50 6.97 19.94 -3.50
N GLY A 51 8.04 19.73 -4.28
CA GLY A 51 9.05 20.73 -4.57
C GLY A 51 9.98 21.04 -3.40
N LEU A 52 10.03 20.14 -2.41
CA LEU A 52 10.98 20.17 -1.29
C LEU A 52 12.32 19.54 -1.67
N GLU A 53 12.32 18.73 -2.70
CA GLU A 53 13.50 18.09 -3.30
C GLU A 53 13.42 18.23 -4.82
N LEU A 54 14.51 18.54 -5.49
CA LEU A 54 14.54 18.60 -6.94
C LEU A 54 14.90 17.23 -7.53
N PRO A 55 14.20 16.77 -8.57
CA PRO A 55 14.56 15.54 -9.26
C PRO A 55 15.87 15.71 -10.03
N THR A 56 16.59 14.62 -10.27
CA THR A 56 17.75 14.59 -11.18
C THR A 56 17.35 14.27 -12.61
N GLY A 57 16.11 13.84 -12.84
CA GLY A 57 15.51 13.56 -14.14
C GLY A 57 14.02 13.31 -14.03
N GLY A 58 13.35 13.32 -15.16
CA GLY A 58 11.91 13.15 -15.24
C GLY A 58 11.12 14.45 -15.07
N ARG A 59 9.79 14.31 -14.96
CA ARG A 59 8.87 15.45 -14.99
C ARG A 59 7.73 15.28 -13.99
N ILE A 60 7.29 16.40 -13.42
CA ILE A 60 6.14 16.44 -12.50
C ILE A 60 5.17 17.50 -13.03
N VAL A 61 3.92 17.08 -13.28
CA VAL A 61 2.85 17.94 -13.77
C VAL A 61 1.74 17.98 -12.71
N LEU A 62 1.28 19.16 -12.36
CA LEU A 62 0.20 19.40 -11.40
C LEU A 62 -0.90 20.25 -12.08
N GLY A 63 -2.09 19.68 -12.27
CA GLY A 63 -3.21 20.37 -12.93
C GLY A 63 -2.87 20.84 -14.34
N GLY A 64 -2.08 20.06 -15.09
CA GLY A 64 -1.65 20.39 -16.46
C GLY A 64 -0.42 21.29 -16.55
N GLU A 65 0.07 21.84 -15.43
CA GLU A 65 1.25 22.71 -15.37
C GLU A 65 2.50 21.91 -14.99
N ASP A 66 3.62 22.12 -15.72
CA ASP A 66 4.92 21.57 -15.37
C ASP A 66 5.50 22.30 -14.16
N VAL A 67 5.55 21.61 -13.03
CA VAL A 67 6.05 22.15 -11.77
C VAL A 67 7.42 21.58 -11.38
N THR A 68 8.08 20.83 -12.26
CA THR A 68 9.30 20.06 -11.98
C THR A 68 10.36 20.89 -11.26
N MET A 69 10.64 22.08 -11.77
CA MET A 69 11.66 22.98 -11.22
C MET A 69 11.09 24.08 -10.31
N GLN A 70 9.78 24.10 -10.09
CA GLN A 70 9.15 25.08 -9.19
C GLN A 70 9.44 24.75 -7.72
N ARG A 71 9.64 25.78 -6.91
CA ARG A 71 9.78 25.64 -5.44
C ARG A 71 8.44 25.27 -4.81
N ALA A 72 8.49 24.60 -3.67
CA ALA A 72 7.30 24.19 -2.91
C ALA A 72 6.28 25.31 -2.67
N SER A 73 6.74 26.54 -2.42
CA SER A 73 5.87 27.72 -2.19
C SER A 73 5.00 28.11 -3.37
N HIS A 74 5.30 27.65 -4.58
CA HIS A 74 4.57 27.98 -5.82
C HIS A 74 3.69 26.84 -6.33
N ARG A 75 3.74 25.64 -5.70
CA ARG A 75 3.00 24.48 -6.18
C ARG A 75 1.57 24.38 -5.67
N ASP A 76 1.15 25.23 -4.73
CA ASP A 76 -0.17 25.20 -4.09
C ASP A 76 -0.55 23.80 -3.57
N ILE A 77 0.35 23.16 -2.86
CA ILE A 77 0.22 21.84 -2.24
C ILE A 77 0.22 22.00 -0.72
N ALA A 78 -0.62 21.23 -0.03
CA ALA A 78 -0.52 21.06 1.42
C ALA A 78 0.33 19.83 1.73
N PHE A 79 1.33 20.00 2.60
CA PHE A 79 2.21 18.92 3.04
C PHE A 79 2.02 18.64 4.54
N VAL A 80 1.71 17.39 4.89
CA VAL A 80 1.62 16.92 6.27
C VAL A 80 2.85 16.08 6.58
N PHE A 81 3.68 16.57 7.51
CA PHE A 81 4.93 15.92 7.92
C PHE A 81 4.67 14.83 8.98
N GLN A 82 5.51 13.82 9.02
CA GLN A 82 5.50 12.70 9.97
C GLN A 82 5.45 13.17 11.46
N LEU A 83 6.18 14.22 11.81
CA LEU A 83 6.23 14.80 13.15
C LEU A 83 5.31 16.01 13.32
N PHE A 84 4.26 16.13 12.49
CA PHE A 84 3.23 17.19 12.52
C PHE A 84 3.76 18.61 12.28
N ALA A 85 5.01 18.93 12.60
CA ALA A 85 5.68 20.23 12.42
C ALA A 85 4.81 21.43 12.92
N LEU A 86 4.13 21.28 14.07
CA LEU A 86 3.35 22.36 14.68
C LEU A 86 4.26 23.43 15.27
N TYR A 87 3.78 24.68 15.28
CA TYR A 87 4.47 25.79 15.91
C TYR A 87 4.21 25.75 17.43
N PRO A 88 5.21 25.42 18.27
CA PRO A 88 4.98 25.13 19.69
C PRO A 88 4.60 26.37 20.52
N HIS A 89 4.97 27.55 20.04
CA HIS A 89 4.66 28.84 20.68
C HIS A 89 3.27 29.37 20.34
N LEU A 90 2.56 28.76 19.39
CA LEU A 90 1.20 29.11 18.98
C LEU A 90 0.18 28.16 19.60
N ASN A 91 -1.04 28.66 19.86
CA ASN A 91 -2.18 27.81 20.18
C ASN A 91 -2.74 27.12 18.93
N VAL A 92 -3.77 26.28 19.08
CA VAL A 92 -4.40 25.54 17.97
C VAL A 92 -4.95 26.50 16.91
N ARG A 93 -5.69 27.51 17.31
CA ARG A 93 -6.28 28.54 16.43
C ARG A 93 -5.21 29.21 15.57
N ALA A 94 -4.13 29.64 16.19
CA ALA A 94 -3.03 30.34 15.51
C ALA A 94 -2.25 29.39 14.59
N ASN A 95 -2.06 28.12 14.97
CA ASN A 95 -1.46 27.12 14.08
C ASN A 95 -2.27 26.92 12.80
N ILE A 96 -3.59 26.76 12.90
CA ILE A 96 -4.49 26.60 11.75
C ILE A 96 -4.56 27.89 10.93
N ALA A 97 -4.60 29.07 11.59
CA ALA A 97 -4.69 30.37 10.92
C ALA A 97 -3.43 30.76 10.16
N PHE A 98 -2.25 30.28 10.57
CA PHE A 98 -0.95 30.73 10.07
C PHE A 98 -0.82 30.74 8.54
N PRO A 99 -1.17 29.69 7.80
CA PRO A 99 -1.08 29.69 6.35
C PRO A 99 -1.94 30.76 5.67
N LEU A 100 -3.14 31.00 6.19
CA LEU A 100 -4.05 32.03 5.68
C LEU A 100 -3.51 33.45 5.94
N GLN A 101 -2.90 33.65 7.12
CA GLN A 101 -2.25 34.92 7.46
C GLN A 101 -1.10 35.22 6.51
N CYS A 102 -0.31 34.20 6.12
CA CYS A 102 0.75 34.34 5.11
C CYS A 102 0.19 34.71 3.72
N GLN A 103 -1.04 34.29 3.41
CA GLN A 103 -1.77 34.68 2.20
C GLN A 103 -2.45 36.06 2.30
N GLY A 104 -2.32 36.76 3.44
CA GLY A 104 -2.93 38.07 3.66
C GLY A 104 -4.40 38.03 4.10
N VAL A 105 -4.98 36.85 4.36
CA VAL A 105 -6.36 36.74 4.87
C VAL A 105 -6.42 37.21 6.33
N ARG A 106 -7.40 38.04 6.67
CA ARG A 106 -7.53 38.67 7.99
C ARG A 106 -9.00 38.81 8.40
N GLY A 107 -9.21 39.21 9.66
CA GLY A 107 -10.54 39.59 10.20
C GLY A 107 -11.54 38.43 10.24
N ALA A 108 -12.79 38.72 9.93
CA ALA A 108 -13.88 37.77 10.01
C ALA A 108 -13.75 36.57 9.10
N GLU A 109 -13.17 36.74 7.91
CA GLU A 109 -12.94 35.64 6.96
C GLU A 109 -11.90 34.64 7.49
N LEU A 110 -10.80 35.11 8.09
CA LEU A 110 -9.82 34.26 8.76
C LEU A 110 -10.47 33.43 9.86
N ALA A 111 -11.25 34.08 10.75
CA ALA A 111 -11.92 33.40 11.84
C ALA A 111 -12.89 32.32 11.33
N ARG A 112 -13.71 32.67 10.35
CA ARG A 112 -14.68 31.75 9.74
C ARG A 112 -14.01 30.48 9.15
N ARG A 113 -12.94 30.65 8.39
CA ARG A 113 -12.23 29.52 7.76
C ARG A 113 -11.52 28.63 8.79
N VAL A 114 -10.93 29.22 9.83
CA VAL A 114 -10.32 28.47 10.94
C VAL A 114 -11.36 27.66 11.71
N GLU A 115 -12.52 28.26 12.04
CA GLU A 115 -13.60 27.56 12.73
C GLU A 115 -14.20 26.44 11.89
N GLN A 116 -14.37 26.65 10.59
CA GLN A 116 -14.82 25.63 9.65
C GLN A 116 -13.85 24.45 9.57
N ALA A 117 -12.53 24.70 9.48
CA ALA A 117 -11.51 23.66 9.49
C ALA A 117 -11.51 22.89 10.82
N ALA A 118 -11.61 23.60 11.96
CA ALA A 118 -11.67 22.99 13.28
C ALA A 118 -12.94 22.14 13.49
N ALA A 119 -14.09 22.59 12.98
CA ALA A 119 -15.34 21.83 13.02
C ALA A 119 -15.26 20.55 12.17
N THR A 120 -14.66 20.64 10.97
CA THR A 120 -14.43 19.49 10.09
C THR A 120 -13.61 18.40 10.79
N LEU A 121 -12.63 18.79 11.61
CA LEU A 121 -11.74 17.88 12.33
C LEU A 121 -12.18 17.58 13.77
N ARG A 122 -13.34 18.09 14.20
CA ARG A 122 -13.91 17.93 15.56
C ARG A 122 -12.98 18.42 16.68
N ILE A 123 -12.21 19.49 16.44
CA ILE A 123 -11.28 20.10 17.41
C ILE A 123 -11.65 21.54 17.78
N THR A 124 -12.90 21.96 17.57
CA THR A 124 -13.35 23.32 17.91
C THR A 124 -13.14 23.66 19.37
N HIS A 125 -13.33 22.68 20.28
CA HIS A 125 -13.11 22.82 21.71
C HIS A 125 -11.65 23.01 22.13
N LEU A 126 -10.70 22.74 21.22
CA LEU A 126 -9.26 22.86 21.44
C LEU A 126 -8.66 24.15 20.89
N LEU A 127 -9.43 24.99 20.20
CA LEU A 127 -8.91 26.15 19.46
C LEU A 127 -8.01 27.06 20.28
N ASP A 128 -8.30 27.25 21.55
CA ASP A 128 -7.55 28.15 22.44
C ASP A 128 -6.47 27.41 23.27
N ALA A 129 -6.39 26.07 23.13
CA ALA A 129 -5.39 25.25 23.83
C ALA A 129 -3.99 25.41 23.24
N ARG A 130 -2.96 25.23 24.10
CA ARG A 130 -1.56 25.17 23.65
C ARG A 130 -1.26 23.80 23.03
N VAL A 131 -0.58 23.77 21.90
CA VAL A 131 -0.27 22.50 21.18
C VAL A 131 0.64 21.56 21.97
N SER A 132 1.43 22.07 22.93
CA SER A 132 2.32 21.27 23.80
C SER A 132 1.54 20.35 24.76
N GLY A 133 0.31 20.68 25.12
CA GLY A 133 -0.54 19.89 26.03
C GLY A 133 -1.47 18.91 25.33
N LEU A 134 -1.44 18.84 24.01
CA LEU A 134 -2.35 17.99 23.24
C LEU A 134 -1.86 16.54 23.16
N SER A 135 -2.81 15.60 23.05
CA SER A 135 -2.54 14.23 22.65
C SER A 135 -1.90 14.16 21.26
N SER A 136 -1.25 13.04 20.90
CA SER A 136 -0.69 12.84 19.56
C SER A 136 -1.75 12.95 18.46
N GLY A 137 -2.94 12.39 18.70
CA GLY A 137 -4.05 12.48 17.77
C GLY A 137 -4.59 13.89 17.59
N ASP A 138 -4.71 14.67 18.66
CA ASP A 138 -5.13 16.07 18.54
C ASP A 138 -4.08 16.92 17.82
N ARG A 139 -2.78 16.69 18.08
CA ARG A 139 -1.69 17.32 17.32
C ARG A 139 -1.78 17.00 15.83
N GLN A 140 -2.09 15.77 15.49
CA GLN A 140 -2.31 15.37 14.10
C GLN A 140 -3.50 16.11 13.48
N ARG A 141 -4.65 16.15 14.16
CA ARG A 141 -5.82 16.91 13.68
C ARG A 141 -5.50 18.39 13.49
N VAL A 142 -4.70 18.99 14.36
CA VAL A 142 -4.24 20.38 14.18
C VAL A 142 -3.37 20.53 12.94
N ALA A 143 -2.45 19.59 12.68
CA ALA A 143 -1.63 19.59 11.47
C ALA A 143 -2.48 19.44 10.20
N LEU A 144 -3.49 18.57 10.23
CA LEU A 144 -4.47 18.43 9.13
C LEU A 144 -5.28 19.73 8.97
N GLY A 145 -5.71 20.37 10.07
CA GLY A 145 -6.42 21.66 10.04
C GLY A 145 -5.62 22.74 9.34
N ARG A 146 -4.34 22.81 9.65
CA ARG A 146 -3.40 23.72 8.98
C ARG A 146 -3.24 23.42 7.48
N ALA A 147 -3.36 22.15 7.09
CA ALA A 147 -3.29 21.74 5.70
C ALA A 147 -4.57 22.08 4.92
N ILE A 148 -5.75 21.72 5.45
CA ILE A 148 -7.03 21.86 4.74
C ILE A 148 -7.53 23.30 4.64
N VAL A 149 -7.16 24.18 5.61
CA VAL A 149 -7.64 25.55 5.66
C VAL A 149 -7.30 26.39 4.42
N ARG A 150 -6.28 25.96 3.66
CA ARG A 150 -5.84 26.62 2.44
C ARG A 150 -6.62 26.21 1.18
N GLU A 151 -7.37 25.10 1.22
CA GLU A 151 -8.02 24.49 0.05
C GLU A 151 -7.02 24.25 -1.10
N PRO A 152 -5.94 23.48 -0.85
CA PRO A 152 -4.85 23.30 -1.80
C PRO A 152 -5.28 22.45 -3.00
N LYS A 153 -4.51 22.53 -4.10
CA LYS A 153 -4.72 21.68 -5.29
C LYS A 153 -4.54 20.19 -4.98
N ALA A 154 -3.63 19.85 -4.08
CA ALA A 154 -3.37 18.48 -3.67
C ALA A 154 -2.86 18.38 -2.22
N PHE A 155 -3.10 17.24 -1.59
CA PHE A 155 -2.57 16.87 -0.28
C PHE A 155 -1.45 15.83 -0.42
N LEU A 156 -0.34 16.08 0.24
CA LEU A 156 0.77 15.15 0.36
C LEU A 156 1.00 14.82 1.83
N MET A 157 1.00 13.55 2.20
CA MET A 157 1.10 13.10 3.59
C MET A 157 2.24 12.09 3.74
N ASP A 158 3.24 12.42 4.56
CA ASP A 158 4.44 11.60 4.80
C ASP A 158 4.31 10.88 6.15
N GLU A 159 3.87 9.62 6.14
CA GLU A 159 3.66 8.75 7.31
C GLU A 159 2.94 9.45 8.50
N PRO A 160 1.79 10.12 8.28
CA PRO A 160 1.20 10.97 9.31
C PRO A 160 0.68 10.18 10.52
N LEU A 161 0.41 8.86 10.39
CA LEU A 161 -0.12 8.00 11.45
C LEU A 161 0.97 7.19 12.17
N GLY A 162 2.22 7.24 11.72
CA GLY A 162 3.30 6.39 12.21
C GLY A 162 3.62 6.53 13.71
N ALA A 163 3.28 7.66 14.33
CA ALA A 163 3.50 7.93 15.76
C ALA A 163 2.33 7.50 16.68
N LEU A 164 1.26 6.90 16.12
CA LEU A 164 0.07 6.49 16.85
C LEU A 164 0.11 5.01 17.23
N ASP A 165 -0.54 4.65 18.34
CA ASP A 165 -0.82 3.25 18.67
C ASP A 165 -1.78 2.62 17.66
N ALA A 166 -1.85 1.27 17.64
CA ALA A 166 -2.56 0.53 16.61
C ALA A 166 -4.08 0.78 16.60
N GLU A 167 -4.72 0.88 17.77
CA GLU A 167 -6.16 1.10 17.91
C GLU A 167 -6.53 2.50 17.40
N PHE A 168 -5.78 3.50 17.84
CA PHE A 168 -6.03 4.88 17.44
C PHE A 168 -5.70 5.13 15.97
N ARG A 169 -4.67 4.44 15.43
CA ARG A 169 -4.31 4.48 14.01
C ARG A 169 -5.47 3.98 13.15
N HIS A 170 -6.09 2.85 13.51
CA HIS A 170 -7.24 2.31 12.77
C HIS A 170 -8.42 3.30 12.73
N LEU A 171 -8.73 3.92 13.87
CA LEU A 171 -9.76 4.97 13.93
C LEU A 171 -9.43 6.15 13.02
N MET A 172 -8.18 6.59 13.03
CA MET A 172 -7.71 7.73 12.22
C MET A 172 -7.71 7.45 10.72
N CYS A 173 -7.49 6.21 10.30
CA CYS A 173 -7.65 5.81 8.89
C CYS A 173 -9.08 6.08 8.41
N GLY A 174 -10.09 5.68 9.19
CA GLY A 174 -11.49 5.95 8.86
C GLY A 174 -11.81 7.45 8.81
N GLU A 175 -11.29 8.25 9.76
CA GLU A 175 -11.49 9.72 9.78
C GLU A 175 -10.80 10.40 8.59
N LEU A 176 -9.58 9.98 8.22
CA LEU A 176 -8.86 10.53 7.07
C LEU A 176 -9.55 10.18 5.74
N ARG A 177 -10.03 8.94 5.59
CA ARG A 177 -10.80 8.55 4.42
C ARG A 177 -12.11 9.35 4.32
N ALA A 178 -12.87 9.48 5.41
CA ALA A 178 -14.09 10.28 5.43
C ALA A 178 -13.83 11.77 5.17
N LEU A 179 -12.67 12.30 5.60
CA LEU A 179 -12.24 13.66 5.28
C LEU A 179 -11.94 13.82 3.80
N HIS A 180 -11.19 12.87 3.21
CA HIS A 180 -10.88 12.85 1.78
C HIS A 180 -12.17 12.82 0.94
N ASP A 181 -13.13 11.93 1.26
CA ASP A 181 -14.40 11.79 0.56
C ASP A 181 -15.23 13.08 0.57
N ARG A 182 -15.19 13.84 1.68
CA ARG A 182 -15.88 15.14 1.78
C ARG A 182 -15.19 16.23 0.97
N LEU A 183 -13.86 16.27 1.00
CA LEU A 183 -13.08 17.32 0.32
C LEU A 183 -12.89 17.00 -1.16
N ARG A 184 -13.00 15.73 -1.55
CA ARG A 184 -12.64 15.20 -2.86
C ARG A 184 -11.27 15.69 -3.33
N ALA A 185 -10.32 15.66 -2.39
CA ALA A 185 -9.00 16.24 -2.57
C ALA A 185 -8.04 15.22 -3.18
N THR A 186 -7.34 15.57 -4.25
CA THR A 186 -6.26 14.73 -4.77
C THR A 186 -5.21 14.49 -3.69
N THR A 187 -4.98 13.24 -3.32
CA THR A 187 -4.15 12.88 -2.16
C THR A 187 -3.07 11.87 -2.54
N VAL A 188 -1.82 12.16 -2.16
CA VAL A 188 -0.73 11.18 -2.16
C VAL A 188 -0.31 10.94 -0.72
N TYR A 189 -0.44 9.70 -0.29
CA TYR A 189 -0.18 9.27 1.07
C TYR A 189 1.00 8.29 1.11
N VAL A 190 1.96 8.50 1.96
CA VAL A 190 3.10 7.59 2.16
C VAL A 190 2.91 6.83 3.45
N THR A 191 3.06 5.53 3.40
CA THR A 191 3.11 4.67 4.58
C THR A 191 3.97 3.43 4.32
N HIS A 192 4.39 2.77 5.39
CA HIS A 192 4.92 1.41 5.38
C HIS A 192 3.92 0.39 5.95
N ASP A 193 2.76 0.85 6.44
CA ASP A 193 1.69 0.01 7.00
C ASP A 193 0.70 -0.39 5.90
N GLN A 194 0.60 -1.71 5.67
CA GLN A 194 -0.29 -2.27 4.66
C GLN A 194 -1.77 -2.03 5.01
N SER A 195 -2.12 -2.08 6.31
CA SER A 195 -3.51 -1.92 6.75
C SER A 195 -4.00 -0.50 6.46
N GLU A 196 -3.15 0.52 6.64
CA GLU A 196 -3.47 1.90 6.27
C GLU A 196 -3.75 2.00 4.76
N ALA A 197 -2.82 1.48 3.94
CA ALA A 197 -2.94 1.54 2.48
C ALA A 197 -4.19 0.81 1.97
N MET A 198 -4.43 -0.43 2.47
CA MET A 198 -5.58 -1.25 2.07
C MET A 198 -6.93 -0.66 2.50
N THR A 199 -6.94 0.14 3.59
CA THR A 199 -8.18 0.75 4.12
C THR A 199 -8.54 2.06 3.43
N MET A 200 -7.53 2.88 3.08
CA MET A 200 -7.76 4.26 2.65
C MET A 200 -7.63 4.49 1.15
N ALA A 201 -6.78 3.73 0.46
CA ALA A 201 -6.41 4.08 -0.90
C ALA A 201 -7.45 3.63 -1.94
N ASP A 202 -7.69 4.47 -2.95
CA ASP A 202 -8.34 4.06 -4.19
C ASP A 202 -7.38 3.20 -5.03
N ARG A 203 -6.09 3.59 -5.07
CA ARG A 203 -5.01 2.81 -5.68
C ARG A 203 -3.76 2.86 -4.81
N ILE A 204 -3.01 1.75 -4.83
CA ILE A 204 -1.73 1.62 -4.11
C ILE A 204 -0.61 1.46 -5.13
N ALA A 205 0.43 2.29 -5.01
CA ALA A 205 1.71 2.12 -5.71
C ALA A 205 2.66 1.38 -4.78
N VAL A 206 2.89 0.10 -5.04
CA VAL A 206 3.87 -0.69 -4.29
C VAL A 206 5.26 -0.39 -4.85
N MET A 207 6.13 0.16 -4.00
CA MET A 207 7.48 0.57 -4.36
C MET A 207 8.53 -0.38 -3.81
N ASN A 208 9.53 -0.67 -4.62
CA ASN A 208 10.71 -1.44 -4.25
C ASN A 208 11.97 -0.88 -4.91
N LEU A 209 13.05 -0.70 -4.15
CA LEU A 209 14.37 -0.26 -4.63
C LEU A 209 14.32 0.93 -5.61
N GLY A 210 13.45 1.89 -5.39
CA GLY A 210 13.32 3.11 -6.18
C GLY A 210 12.47 2.99 -7.45
N THR A 211 11.73 1.87 -7.61
CA THR A 211 10.81 1.61 -8.73
C THR A 211 9.41 1.29 -8.22
N ILE A 212 8.40 1.48 -9.07
CA ILE A 212 7.02 1.04 -8.80
C ILE A 212 6.87 -0.37 -9.39
N GLU A 213 6.62 -1.36 -8.52
CA GLU A 213 6.39 -2.75 -8.91
C GLU A 213 4.97 -2.97 -9.45
N GLN A 214 3.99 -2.31 -8.82
CA GLN A 214 2.59 -2.38 -9.21
C GLN A 214 1.84 -1.14 -8.73
N LEU A 215 0.91 -0.64 -9.56
CA LEU A 215 -0.04 0.41 -9.21
C LEU A 215 -1.45 -0.05 -9.59
N ALA A 216 -2.27 -0.38 -8.60
CA ALA A 216 -3.59 -0.93 -8.82
C ALA A 216 -4.50 -0.70 -7.59
N SER A 217 -5.77 -1.12 -7.66
CA SER A 217 -6.67 -1.13 -6.51
C SER A 217 -6.16 -2.06 -5.40
N PRO A 218 -6.52 -1.82 -4.12
CA PRO A 218 -6.15 -2.70 -3.02
C PRO A 218 -6.49 -4.17 -3.29
N GLN A 219 -7.68 -4.44 -3.79
CA GLN A 219 -8.13 -5.78 -4.14
C GLN A 219 -7.24 -6.43 -5.21
N GLU A 220 -6.93 -5.69 -6.27
CA GLU A 220 -6.12 -6.22 -7.36
C GLU A 220 -4.67 -6.52 -6.94
N ILE A 221 -4.08 -5.66 -6.09
CA ILE A 221 -2.75 -5.90 -5.52
C ILE A 221 -2.73 -7.18 -4.66
N TYR A 222 -3.81 -7.42 -3.89
CA TYR A 222 -3.92 -8.61 -3.07
C TYR A 222 -4.17 -9.87 -3.89
N ASP A 223 -5.15 -9.85 -4.80
CA ASP A 223 -5.59 -11.01 -5.56
C ASP A 223 -4.68 -11.34 -6.74
N ARG A 224 -4.05 -10.32 -7.37
CA ARG A 224 -3.28 -10.42 -8.61
C ARG A 224 -1.95 -9.67 -8.50
N PRO A 225 -1.06 -10.09 -7.60
CA PRO A 225 0.25 -9.44 -7.47
C PRO A 225 1.05 -9.60 -8.76
N ALA A 226 1.64 -8.47 -9.23
CA ALA A 226 2.39 -8.44 -10.48
C ALA A 226 3.77 -9.11 -10.39
N THR A 227 4.31 -9.22 -9.17
CA THR A 227 5.62 -9.84 -8.93
C THR A 227 5.60 -10.67 -7.63
N THR A 228 6.56 -11.58 -7.50
CA THR A 228 6.78 -12.32 -6.23
C THR A 228 7.03 -11.36 -5.08
N PHE A 229 7.71 -10.24 -5.33
CA PHE A 229 7.90 -9.22 -4.31
C PHE A 229 6.58 -8.67 -3.78
N VAL A 230 5.65 -8.28 -4.65
CA VAL A 230 4.32 -7.79 -4.25
C VAL A 230 3.54 -8.89 -3.52
N ALA A 231 3.61 -10.13 -4.00
CA ALA A 231 2.96 -11.29 -3.38
C ALA A 231 3.41 -11.54 -1.94
N GLU A 232 4.73 -11.44 -1.70
CA GLU A 232 5.33 -11.60 -0.37
C GLU A 232 5.15 -10.37 0.51
N PHE A 233 5.21 -9.17 -0.08
CA PHE A 233 5.12 -7.94 0.69
C PHE A 233 3.69 -7.68 1.16
N ILE A 234 2.66 -8.06 0.40
CA ILE A 234 1.25 -7.80 0.71
C ILE A 234 0.58 -9.00 1.37
N GLY A 235 -0.03 -8.76 2.54
CA GLY A 235 -0.78 -9.75 3.31
C GLY A 235 -0.08 -10.17 4.61
N SER A 236 -0.88 -10.55 5.60
CA SER A 236 -0.41 -11.07 6.89
C SER A 236 -1.27 -12.27 7.30
N PRO A 237 -0.76 -13.50 7.14
CA PRO A 237 0.52 -13.88 6.54
C PRO A 237 0.63 -13.56 5.03
N PRO A 238 1.87 -13.46 4.48
CA PRO A 238 2.08 -13.23 3.05
C PRO A 238 1.62 -14.42 2.18
N MET A 239 1.59 -14.21 0.86
CA MET A 239 1.34 -15.30 -0.10
C MET A 239 2.41 -16.39 0.04
N ASN A 240 1.99 -17.66 0.04
CA ASN A 240 2.91 -18.78 -0.06
C ASN A 240 3.48 -18.85 -1.48
N LEU A 241 4.79 -18.94 -1.61
CA LEU A 241 5.50 -19.08 -2.87
C LEU A 241 6.13 -20.49 -2.93
N LEU A 242 5.56 -21.37 -3.73
CA LEU A 242 5.95 -22.77 -3.83
C LEU A 242 6.76 -23.00 -5.11
N PRO A 243 7.97 -23.56 -5.03
CA PRO A 243 8.69 -24.00 -6.21
C PRO A 243 7.84 -25.02 -6.99
N CYS A 244 7.66 -24.79 -8.27
CA CYS A 244 6.92 -25.70 -9.13
C CYS A 244 7.61 -25.91 -10.48
N ALA A 245 7.31 -27.01 -11.13
CA ALA A 245 7.89 -27.40 -12.39
C ALA A 245 6.84 -27.59 -13.47
N ALA A 246 7.23 -27.27 -14.70
CA ALA A 246 6.54 -27.64 -15.93
C ALA A 246 7.29 -28.75 -16.68
N GLY A 247 6.82 -29.12 -17.88
CA GLY A 247 7.61 -29.96 -18.81
C GLY A 247 8.89 -29.27 -19.23
N ALA A 248 9.83 -30.04 -19.83
CA ALA A 248 11.13 -29.53 -20.27
C ALA A 248 11.04 -28.33 -21.24
N ASP A 249 9.99 -28.27 -22.03
CA ASP A 249 9.73 -27.19 -23.01
C ASP A 249 9.07 -25.94 -22.40
N GLY A 250 8.84 -25.92 -21.09
CA GLY A 250 8.10 -24.84 -20.39
C GLY A 250 6.58 -24.98 -20.46
N LEU A 251 5.88 -23.86 -20.31
CA LEU A 251 4.42 -23.78 -20.34
C LEU A 251 3.96 -23.09 -21.64
N ARG A 252 2.96 -23.69 -22.29
CA ARG A 252 2.31 -23.11 -23.48
C ARG A 252 1.09 -22.27 -23.07
N PRO A 253 0.64 -21.33 -23.90
CA PRO A 253 -0.67 -20.73 -23.70
C PRO A 253 -1.76 -21.80 -23.57
N GLY A 254 -2.69 -21.62 -22.62
CA GLY A 254 -3.71 -22.61 -22.29
C GLY A 254 -3.28 -23.67 -21.27
N ALA A 255 -2.00 -23.70 -20.85
CA ALA A 255 -1.58 -24.61 -19.79
C ALA A 255 -2.35 -24.29 -18.48
N ASP A 256 -2.91 -25.32 -17.87
CA ASP A 256 -3.77 -25.25 -16.69
C ASP A 256 -3.27 -26.16 -15.54
N ARG A 257 -2.03 -26.67 -15.65
CA ARG A 257 -1.43 -27.58 -14.67
C ARG A 257 0.05 -27.30 -14.44
N VAL A 258 0.47 -27.50 -13.18
CA VAL A 258 1.87 -27.44 -12.74
C VAL A 258 2.15 -28.55 -11.73
N ARG A 259 3.44 -28.85 -11.51
CA ARG A 259 3.84 -29.88 -10.54
C ARG A 259 4.54 -29.28 -9.34
N VAL A 260 3.98 -29.52 -8.14
CA VAL A 260 4.56 -29.11 -6.85
C VAL A 260 4.86 -30.35 -6.03
N GLY A 261 6.08 -30.53 -5.56
CA GLY A 261 6.50 -31.68 -4.77
C GLY A 261 6.18 -33.04 -5.43
N GLY A 262 6.21 -33.11 -6.77
CA GLY A 262 5.87 -34.32 -7.54
C GLY A 262 4.36 -34.50 -7.80
N VAL A 263 3.49 -33.71 -7.20
CA VAL A 263 2.03 -33.75 -7.36
C VAL A 263 1.59 -32.76 -8.44
N GLU A 264 0.75 -33.20 -9.38
CA GLU A 264 0.16 -32.35 -10.41
C GLU A 264 -1.03 -31.58 -9.84
N LEU A 265 -1.00 -30.26 -9.95
CA LEU A 265 -2.03 -29.35 -9.46
C LEU A 265 -2.67 -28.59 -10.61
N ALA A 266 -4.00 -28.46 -10.59
CA ALA A 266 -4.74 -27.58 -11.48
C ALA A 266 -4.54 -26.12 -11.09
N MET A 267 -4.45 -25.24 -12.08
CA MET A 267 -4.32 -23.77 -11.92
C MET A 267 -5.16 -23.06 -12.98
N PRO A 268 -5.35 -21.72 -12.89
CA PRO A 268 -5.98 -20.95 -13.95
C PRO A 268 -5.20 -21.08 -15.25
N ALA A 269 -5.91 -21.30 -16.38
CA ALA A 269 -5.28 -21.45 -17.69
C ALA A 269 -4.45 -20.21 -18.03
N LEU A 270 -3.22 -20.41 -18.51
CA LEU A 270 -2.32 -19.32 -18.89
C LEU A 270 -2.77 -18.67 -20.19
N ALA A 271 -2.82 -17.35 -20.21
CA ALA A 271 -3.05 -16.55 -21.42
C ALA A 271 -1.78 -16.44 -22.30
N GLU A 272 -0.61 -16.65 -21.69
CA GLU A 272 0.70 -16.56 -22.35
C GLU A 272 1.58 -17.79 -22.05
N GLY A 273 2.54 -18.04 -22.91
CA GLY A 273 3.53 -19.08 -22.70
C GLY A 273 4.73 -18.56 -21.92
N ALA A 274 5.43 -19.48 -21.23
CA ALA A 274 6.67 -19.17 -20.55
C ALA A 274 7.71 -20.27 -20.77
N ALA A 275 8.94 -19.86 -21.09
CA ALA A 275 10.05 -20.76 -21.31
C ALA A 275 10.69 -21.23 -19.99
N GLY A 276 11.30 -22.41 -20.04
CA GLY A 276 12.04 -23.00 -18.93
C GLY A 276 11.19 -23.94 -18.07
N PRO A 277 11.85 -24.80 -17.28
CA PRO A 277 11.17 -25.84 -16.52
C PRO A 277 10.73 -25.40 -15.13
N GLU A 278 11.19 -24.25 -14.63
CA GLU A 278 11.01 -23.84 -13.24
C GLU A 278 10.20 -22.56 -13.09
N PHE A 279 9.20 -22.61 -12.21
CA PHE A 279 8.29 -21.53 -11.90
C PHE A 279 8.05 -21.44 -10.38
N VAL A 280 7.32 -20.43 -9.96
CA VAL A 280 6.87 -20.26 -8.58
C VAL A 280 5.36 -20.17 -8.57
N LEU A 281 4.70 -21.06 -7.83
CA LEU A 281 3.26 -21.07 -7.64
C LEU A 281 2.93 -20.25 -6.38
N GLY A 282 2.11 -19.21 -6.54
CA GLY A 282 1.60 -18.39 -5.46
C GLY A 282 0.22 -18.84 -5.00
N VAL A 283 0.04 -18.99 -3.69
CA VAL A 283 -1.26 -19.26 -3.07
C VAL A 283 -1.41 -18.50 -1.76
N ARG A 284 -2.51 -17.77 -1.59
CA ARG A 284 -2.81 -17.10 -0.31
C ARG A 284 -3.13 -18.13 0.79
N PRO A 285 -2.77 -17.86 2.07
CA PRO A 285 -3.02 -18.79 3.17
C PRO A 285 -4.47 -19.22 3.34
N GLU A 286 -5.44 -18.35 3.04
CA GLU A 286 -6.87 -18.64 3.10
C GLU A 286 -7.38 -19.53 1.96
N HIS A 287 -6.57 -19.76 0.93
CA HIS A 287 -6.87 -20.63 -0.21
C HIS A 287 -6.17 -22.00 -0.12
N VAL A 288 -5.56 -22.27 1.03
CA VAL A 288 -5.00 -23.57 1.39
C VAL A 288 -5.96 -24.28 2.35
N GLU A 289 -6.57 -25.37 1.90
CA GLU A 289 -7.48 -26.20 2.68
C GLU A 289 -6.75 -27.46 3.18
N LEU A 290 -6.95 -27.80 4.44
CA LEU A 290 -6.51 -29.07 5.02
C LEU A 290 -7.56 -30.15 4.71
N ALA A 291 -7.19 -31.19 3.95
CA ALA A 291 -8.10 -32.22 3.48
C ALA A 291 -7.37 -33.56 3.40
N ASP A 292 -7.81 -34.55 4.18
CA ASP A 292 -7.11 -35.83 4.32
C ASP A 292 -7.00 -36.62 3.02
N ASP A 293 -7.94 -36.45 2.10
CA ASP A 293 -7.99 -37.09 0.78
C ASP A 293 -7.12 -36.40 -0.28
N ALA A 294 -6.53 -35.22 0.02
CA ALA A 294 -5.75 -34.45 -0.93
C ALA A 294 -4.36 -35.07 -1.18
N PRO A 295 -3.87 -35.05 -2.44
CA PRO A 295 -2.61 -35.72 -2.81
C PRO A 295 -1.35 -35.00 -2.33
N LEU A 296 -1.38 -33.68 -2.15
CA LEU A 296 -0.24 -32.91 -1.66
C LEU A 296 -0.13 -33.09 -0.15
N ARG A 297 0.93 -33.75 0.32
CA ARG A 297 1.12 -34.10 1.73
C ARG A 297 2.07 -33.12 2.42
N ALA A 298 1.74 -32.79 3.67
CA ALA A 298 2.55 -31.93 4.53
C ALA A 298 2.49 -32.40 5.99
N SER A 299 3.53 -32.09 6.73
CA SER A 299 3.55 -32.19 8.19
C SER A 299 3.28 -30.82 8.82
N VAL A 300 2.50 -30.81 9.90
CA VAL A 300 2.25 -29.60 10.69
C VAL A 300 3.48 -29.27 11.51
N TYR A 301 4.08 -28.11 11.26
CA TYR A 301 5.20 -27.61 12.04
C TYR A 301 4.73 -26.90 13.33
N GLY A 302 3.66 -26.11 13.25
CA GLY A 302 3.10 -25.39 14.39
C GLY A 302 1.84 -24.62 14.03
N THR A 303 1.17 -24.10 15.06
CA THR A 303 -0.09 -23.33 14.91
C THR A 303 -0.01 -22.03 15.73
N GLU A 304 -0.56 -20.95 15.17
CA GLU A 304 -0.76 -19.66 15.83
C GLU A 304 -2.27 -19.42 15.98
N TYR A 305 -2.77 -19.35 17.20
CA TYR A 305 -4.18 -19.12 17.49
C TYR A 305 -4.52 -17.62 17.45
N LEU A 306 -5.48 -17.23 16.62
CA LEU A 306 -5.91 -15.83 16.40
C LEU A 306 -7.40 -15.61 16.77
N GLY A 307 -7.92 -16.37 17.73
CA GLY A 307 -9.32 -16.31 18.14
C GLY A 307 -10.22 -17.19 17.27
N THR A 308 -10.94 -16.63 16.31
CA THR A 308 -11.82 -17.37 15.40
C THR A 308 -11.10 -18.14 14.30
N LEU A 309 -9.85 -17.79 14.07
CA LEU A 309 -8.96 -18.39 13.06
C LEU A 309 -7.67 -18.87 13.71
N GLN A 310 -6.98 -19.77 13.04
CA GLN A 310 -5.60 -20.13 13.34
C GLN A 310 -4.78 -20.17 12.05
N VAL A 311 -3.50 -19.83 12.17
CA VAL A 311 -2.52 -19.98 11.11
C VAL A 311 -1.72 -21.24 11.37
N VAL A 312 -1.81 -22.19 10.45
CA VAL A 312 -1.07 -23.46 10.51
C VAL A 312 0.16 -23.35 9.61
N THR A 313 1.34 -23.49 10.17
CA THR A 313 2.58 -23.59 9.42
C THR A 313 2.83 -25.06 9.07
N LEU A 314 3.06 -25.34 7.81
CA LEU A 314 3.15 -26.65 7.21
C LEU A 314 4.48 -26.83 6.50
N THR A 315 5.03 -28.04 6.50
CA THR A 315 6.23 -28.41 5.74
C THR A 315 5.86 -29.52 4.78
N LEU A 316 6.13 -29.32 3.47
CA LEU A 316 5.87 -30.36 2.45
C LEU A 316 6.77 -31.59 2.65
N ALA A 317 6.44 -32.67 1.96
CA ALA A 317 7.16 -33.95 2.04
C ALA A 317 8.64 -33.87 1.65
N ASP A 318 9.06 -32.79 0.95
CA ASP A 318 10.47 -32.52 0.63
C ASP A 318 11.31 -32.06 1.85
N GLY A 319 10.66 -31.79 2.99
CA GLY A 319 11.26 -31.32 4.24
C GLY A 319 11.88 -29.92 4.17
N ARG A 320 11.67 -29.18 3.10
CA ARG A 320 12.26 -27.85 2.83
C ARG A 320 11.24 -26.76 2.55
N THR A 321 10.24 -27.09 1.77
CA THR A 321 9.20 -26.14 1.36
C THR A 321 8.21 -25.96 2.49
N THR A 322 8.09 -24.73 2.98
CA THR A 322 7.11 -24.36 4.02
C THR A 322 5.98 -23.52 3.41
N LEU A 323 4.78 -23.68 3.95
CA LEU A 323 3.63 -22.85 3.60
C LEU A 323 2.74 -22.65 4.82
N ARG A 324 1.86 -21.66 4.74
CA ARG A 324 0.90 -21.34 5.81
C ARG A 324 -0.51 -21.53 5.28
N ALA A 325 -1.38 -22.09 6.12
CA ALA A 325 -2.81 -22.16 5.89
C ALA A 325 -3.54 -21.35 6.96
N ARG A 326 -4.54 -20.58 6.56
CA ARG A 326 -5.44 -19.90 7.49
C ARG A 326 -6.73 -20.68 7.55
N VAL A 327 -6.99 -21.33 8.69
CA VAL A 327 -8.14 -22.22 8.90
C VAL A 327 -8.95 -21.77 10.12
N ARG A 328 -10.14 -22.34 10.29
CA ARG A 328 -10.97 -22.09 11.48
C ARG A 328 -10.31 -22.66 12.73
N SER A 329 -10.43 -21.95 13.85
CA SER A 329 -9.81 -22.36 15.11
C SER A 329 -10.37 -23.66 15.71
N GLU A 330 -11.58 -24.06 15.31
CA GLU A 330 -12.21 -25.31 15.75
C GLU A 330 -11.57 -26.55 15.12
N LEU A 331 -10.81 -26.40 14.02
CA LEU A 331 -10.13 -27.52 13.38
C LEU A 331 -9.01 -28.04 14.29
N PRO A 332 -9.10 -29.30 14.80
CA PRO A 332 -8.09 -29.83 15.70
C PRO A 332 -6.84 -30.20 14.90
N VAL A 333 -5.79 -29.39 15.03
CA VAL A 333 -4.48 -29.57 14.34
C VAL A 333 -3.37 -29.44 15.36
N ARG A 334 -2.44 -30.41 15.37
CA ARG A 334 -1.29 -30.43 16.29
C ARG A 334 0.03 -30.52 15.54
N ALA A 335 1.07 -29.99 16.13
CA ALA A 335 2.42 -30.16 15.60
C ALA A 335 2.77 -31.65 15.46
N GLY A 336 3.29 -32.02 14.28
CA GLY A 336 3.62 -33.40 13.92
C GLY A 336 2.50 -34.13 13.14
N ASP A 337 1.27 -33.63 13.10
CA ASP A 337 0.21 -34.24 12.32
C ASP A 337 0.56 -34.25 10.83
N GLN A 338 0.15 -35.33 10.14
CA GLN A 338 0.27 -35.48 8.69
C GLN A 338 -1.08 -35.13 8.05
N VAL A 339 -1.07 -34.13 7.18
CA VAL A 339 -2.28 -33.61 6.54
C VAL A 339 -2.16 -33.60 5.02
N GLY A 340 -3.27 -33.75 4.33
CA GLY A 340 -3.37 -33.46 2.91
C GLY A 340 -3.72 -31.98 2.69
N LEU A 341 -3.25 -31.42 1.58
CA LEU A 341 -3.48 -30.04 1.20
C LEU A 341 -4.20 -29.95 -0.13
N ARG A 342 -5.28 -29.19 -0.15
CA ARG A 342 -5.99 -28.79 -1.36
C ARG A 342 -5.80 -27.29 -1.57
N LEU A 343 -5.27 -26.93 -2.74
CA LEU A 343 -5.12 -25.51 -3.12
C LEU A 343 -6.29 -25.15 -4.04
N ALA A 344 -6.93 -24.00 -3.81
CA ALA A 344 -8.06 -23.54 -4.62
C ALA A 344 -7.60 -23.20 -6.06
N PRO A 345 -7.93 -23.98 -7.10
CA PRO A 345 -7.33 -23.82 -8.42
C PRO A 345 -7.56 -22.44 -9.04
N GLY A 346 -8.75 -21.86 -8.87
CA GLY A 346 -9.10 -20.54 -9.39
C GLY A 346 -8.47 -19.35 -8.64
N ARG A 347 -7.60 -19.61 -7.64
CA ARG A 347 -6.96 -18.60 -6.78
C ARG A 347 -5.43 -18.70 -6.76
N LEU A 348 -4.87 -19.37 -7.75
CA LEU A 348 -3.43 -19.59 -7.87
C LEU A 348 -2.84 -18.59 -8.85
N SER A 349 -1.72 -18.00 -8.49
CA SER A 349 -0.89 -17.16 -9.37
C SER A 349 0.37 -17.92 -9.75
N LEU A 350 0.83 -17.77 -10.98
CA LEU A 350 2.09 -18.37 -11.43
C LEU A 350 3.09 -17.26 -11.75
N PHE A 351 4.32 -17.42 -11.27
CA PHE A 351 5.40 -16.47 -11.48
C PHE A 351 6.57 -17.13 -12.20
N SER A 352 7.20 -16.36 -13.07
CA SER A 352 8.50 -16.73 -13.66
C SER A 352 9.56 -16.74 -12.57
N ARG A 353 10.36 -17.80 -12.50
CA ARG A 353 11.48 -17.88 -11.55
C ARG A 353 12.63 -16.96 -11.92
N ALA A 354 12.78 -16.62 -13.20
CA ALA A 354 13.89 -15.83 -13.70
C ALA A 354 13.83 -14.36 -13.26
N ASP A 355 12.65 -13.75 -13.28
CA ASP A 355 12.45 -12.33 -13.01
C ASP A 355 11.37 -12.03 -11.96
N GLY A 356 10.72 -13.06 -11.43
CA GLY A 356 9.67 -12.94 -10.41
C GLY A 356 8.35 -12.36 -10.92
N ARG A 357 8.17 -12.17 -12.23
CA ARG A 357 6.94 -11.58 -12.79
C ARG A 357 5.81 -12.60 -12.85
N ALA A 358 4.60 -12.14 -12.56
CA ALA A 358 3.40 -12.96 -12.72
C ALA A 358 3.13 -13.24 -14.20
N LEU A 359 2.80 -14.49 -14.52
CA LEU A 359 2.31 -14.89 -15.83
C LEU A 359 0.81 -14.60 -15.93
N ARG A 360 0.41 -14.05 -17.06
CA ARG A 360 -1.01 -13.78 -17.31
C ARG A 360 -1.79 -15.08 -17.43
N SER A 361 -2.91 -15.14 -16.73
CA SER A 361 -3.80 -16.30 -16.70
C SER A 361 -5.25 -15.85 -16.70
N ALA A 362 -6.19 -16.78 -16.78
CA ALA A 362 -7.61 -16.51 -16.66
C ALA A 362 -8.01 -15.75 -15.36
N LEU A 363 -7.15 -15.77 -14.34
CA LEU A 363 -7.30 -14.94 -13.14
C LEU A 363 -7.23 -13.44 -13.46
N HIS A 364 -6.50 -13.05 -14.50
CA HIS A 364 -6.31 -11.66 -14.92
C HIS A 364 -7.41 -11.20 -15.90
N ASP A 365 -8.06 -12.13 -16.60
CA ASP A 365 -9.08 -11.84 -17.60
C ASP A 365 -10.51 -11.75 -17.00
N GLY A 366 -10.66 -12.16 -15.74
CA GLY A 366 -11.93 -12.07 -15.02
C GLY A 366 -12.34 -10.62 -14.82
N ALA A 367 -13.44 -10.22 -15.47
CA ALA A 367 -14.08 -8.93 -15.33
C ALA A 367 -14.21 -8.52 -13.86
N ALA A 368 -14.06 -7.21 -13.63
CA ALA A 368 -14.45 -6.56 -12.40
C ALA A 368 -15.77 -7.14 -11.88
N HIS A 369 -15.72 -7.86 -10.79
CA HIS A 369 -16.92 -8.18 -10.04
C HIS A 369 -17.34 -6.88 -9.36
N GLY A 370 -18.51 -6.36 -9.79
CA GLY A 370 -19.13 -5.14 -9.34
C GLY A 370 -19.41 -5.10 -7.84
#